data_22a44febcd5b1c3034d17105c6516f38
#
_entry.id   22a44febcd5b1c3034d17105c6516f38
#
_cell.length_a   1.000
_cell.length_b   1.000
_cell.length_c   1.000
_cell.angle_alpha   90.00
_cell.angle_beta   90.00
_cell.angle_gamma   90.00
#
_symmetry.space_group_name_H-M   'P 1'
#
loop_
_entity.id
_entity.type
_entity.pdbx_description
1 polymer ?
#
loop_
_entity_poly.entity_id
_entity_poly.type
_entity_poly.pdbx_seq_one_letter_code
_entity_poly.pdbx_strand_id
1 'polypeptide(L)'
;MSIFTYINEAKLPTFWCSGCGHGVIIRALAQAFDELQIPTKDIVAVTGIGCFGRSDDYFLTNALHTLHGRAIAYATGVKLARPELTVVALMGDGDAASIGGNHLIHAARRNLGILALCANNRNYGMTGGQYSPTTRRGDKSVTSRYGLPEKEFDLCALVQAAGASFVARSTVFHYHNLVKYLKKGITNKGFSFVEVMEPCPTMYGKFNDLGGAPEMIERIREEVIPVARWRPDMDKSPIGVLCDKNQIEYTEAYDEVIRKAGGSDGN
;
A
#
# COMPACT_ATOMS: atom_id res chain seq x y z
N MET A 1 -15.34 18.91 -2.60
CA MET A 1 -14.72 18.89 -3.95
C MET A 1 -15.16 17.60 -4.65
N SER A 2 -14.72 17.35 -5.86
CA SER A 2 -15.01 16.08 -6.55
C SER A 2 -13.74 15.24 -6.60
N ILE A 3 -13.84 13.91 -6.62
CA ILE A 3 -12.69 13.02 -6.83
C ILE A 3 -11.88 13.37 -8.08
N PHE A 4 -12.53 13.98 -9.08
CA PHE A 4 -11.90 14.48 -10.31
C PHE A 4 -10.95 15.66 -10.08
N THR A 5 -10.96 16.30 -8.91
CA THR A 5 -9.91 17.24 -8.50
C THR A 5 -8.56 16.56 -8.36
N TYR A 6 -8.55 15.27 -8.07
CA TYR A 6 -7.34 14.48 -7.82
C TYR A 6 -6.98 13.54 -8.96
N ILE A 7 -7.92 13.23 -9.86
CA ILE A 7 -7.73 12.26 -10.96
C ILE A 7 -7.43 12.99 -12.27
N ASN A 8 -6.38 12.56 -12.95
CA ASN A 8 -5.99 13.03 -14.28
C ASN A 8 -6.85 12.35 -15.35
N GLU A 9 -8.00 12.95 -15.68
CA GLU A 9 -8.95 12.43 -16.66
C GLU A 9 -8.33 12.30 -18.06
N ALA A 10 -7.34 13.12 -18.41
CA ALA A 10 -6.66 13.04 -19.71
C ALA A 10 -5.86 11.74 -19.90
N LYS A 11 -5.61 11.00 -18.80
CA LYS A 11 -4.92 9.69 -18.82
C LYS A 11 -5.89 8.50 -18.80
N LEU A 12 -7.21 8.75 -18.84
CA LEU A 12 -8.21 7.68 -18.91
C LEU A 12 -8.51 7.31 -20.38
N PRO A 13 -8.83 6.03 -20.70
CA PRO A 13 -8.90 4.90 -19.76
C PRO A 13 -7.53 4.48 -19.22
N THR A 14 -7.54 3.80 -18.05
CA THR A 14 -6.29 3.32 -17.45
C THR A 14 -5.64 2.23 -18.31
N PHE A 15 -4.31 2.12 -18.27
CA PHE A 15 -3.58 1.10 -19.04
C PHE A 15 -3.67 -0.31 -18.44
N TRP A 16 -4.18 -0.44 -17.21
CA TRP A 16 -4.29 -1.72 -16.54
C TRP A 16 -5.26 -2.69 -17.22
N CYS A 17 -5.00 -3.97 -17.04
CA CYS A 17 -5.84 -5.03 -17.58
C CYS A 17 -7.29 -4.90 -17.11
N SER A 18 -8.23 -5.31 -17.97
CA SER A 18 -9.66 -5.36 -17.60
C SER A 18 -9.87 -6.26 -16.38
N GLY A 19 -10.54 -5.73 -15.36
CA GLY A 19 -10.79 -6.44 -14.10
C GLY A 19 -9.64 -6.40 -13.09
N CYS A 20 -8.53 -5.69 -13.40
CA CYS A 20 -7.49 -5.39 -12.43
C CYS A 20 -8.01 -4.47 -11.31
N GLY A 21 -7.63 -4.72 -10.07
CA GLY A 21 -8.11 -3.95 -8.92
C GLY A 21 -7.51 -2.57 -8.75
N HIS A 22 -6.41 -2.24 -9.43
CA HIS A 22 -5.68 -0.97 -9.27
C HIS A 22 -6.58 0.26 -9.47
N GLY A 23 -7.49 0.23 -10.46
CA GLY A 23 -8.43 1.33 -10.69
C GLY A 23 -9.36 1.60 -9.50
N VAL A 24 -9.77 0.55 -8.79
CA VAL A 24 -10.57 0.68 -7.56
C VAL A 24 -9.76 1.32 -6.46
N ILE A 25 -8.49 0.94 -6.33
CA ILE A 25 -7.59 1.45 -5.28
C ILE A 25 -7.29 2.94 -5.48
N ILE A 26 -6.95 3.38 -6.71
CA ILE A 26 -6.69 4.81 -6.97
C ILE A 26 -7.94 5.66 -6.78
N ARG A 27 -9.13 5.15 -7.17
CA ARG A 27 -10.40 5.81 -6.91
C ARG A 27 -10.66 5.97 -5.41
N ALA A 28 -10.41 4.93 -4.62
CA ALA A 28 -10.59 4.97 -3.17
C ALA A 28 -9.63 5.97 -2.51
N LEU A 29 -8.38 6.06 -2.99
CA LEU A 29 -7.38 7.01 -2.50
C LEU A 29 -7.78 8.45 -2.86
N ALA A 30 -8.21 8.70 -4.11
CA ALA A 30 -8.73 10.01 -4.53
C ALA A 30 -9.94 10.44 -3.69
N GLN A 31 -10.86 9.51 -3.39
CA GLN A 31 -11.99 9.78 -2.50
C GLN A 31 -11.53 10.10 -1.07
N ALA A 32 -10.52 9.40 -0.57
CA ALA A 32 -9.97 9.69 0.76
C ALA A 32 -9.37 11.10 0.82
N PHE A 33 -8.64 11.53 -0.20
CA PHE A 33 -8.12 12.90 -0.30
C PHE A 33 -9.24 13.93 -0.38
N ASP A 34 -10.29 13.67 -1.18
CA ASP A 34 -11.45 14.56 -1.32
C ASP A 34 -12.21 14.71 0.00
N GLU A 35 -12.51 13.61 0.68
CA GLU A 35 -13.20 13.65 1.97
C GLU A 35 -12.39 14.30 3.10
N LEU A 36 -11.06 14.26 3.02
CA LEU A 36 -10.15 14.95 3.94
C LEU A 36 -9.86 16.40 3.50
N GLN A 37 -10.32 16.82 2.31
CA GLN A 37 -10.13 18.17 1.74
C GLN A 37 -8.65 18.57 1.66
N ILE A 38 -7.73 17.64 1.36
CA ILE A 38 -6.30 17.92 1.27
C ILE A 38 -6.00 18.58 -0.08
N PRO A 39 -5.40 19.79 -0.13
CA PRO A 39 -5.02 20.41 -1.39
C PRO A 39 -4.05 19.53 -2.19
N THR A 40 -4.23 19.43 -3.51
CA THR A 40 -3.38 18.60 -4.37
C THR A 40 -1.90 18.95 -4.28
N LYS A 41 -1.58 20.24 -4.08
CA LYS A 41 -0.21 20.74 -3.89
C LYS A 41 0.47 20.24 -2.61
N ASP A 42 -0.30 19.84 -1.62
CA ASP A 42 0.18 19.36 -0.32
C ASP A 42 0.30 17.82 -0.27
N ILE A 43 0.00 17.14 -1.39
CA ILE A 43 0.11 15.69 -1.54
C ILE A 43 1.31 15.36 -2.41
N VAL A 44 2.07 14.34 -1.99
CA VAL A 44 3.15 13.74 -2.80
C VAL A 44 2.90 12.24 -2.92
N ALA A 45 2.56 11.80 -4.14
CA ALA A 45 2.46 10.39 -4.49
C ALA A 45 3.85 9.88 -4.91
N VAL A 46 4.42 8.97 -4.14
CA VAL A 46 5.73 8.35 -4.43
C VAL A 46 5.51 6.93 -4.89
N THR A 47 5.85 6.60 -6.12
CA THR A 47 5.66 5.26 -6.67
C THR A 47 6.96 4.50 -6.84
N GLY A 48 6.91 3.18 -6.67
CA GLY A 48 7.96 2.27 -7.11
C GLY A 48 7.74 1.81 -8.55
N ILE A 49 8.05 0.55 -8.86
CA ILE A 49 7.95 -0.02 -10.21
C ILE A 49 6.99 -1.21 -10.21
N GLY A 50 6.32 -1.42 -11.32
CA GLY A 50 5.33 -2.46 -11.56
C GLY A 50 3.99 -1.88 -11.98
N CYS A 51 2.97 -2.71 -12.08
CA CYS A 51 1.65 -2.24 -12.52
C CYS A 51 1.12 -1.11 -11.64
N PHE A 52 1.17 -1.27 -10.34
CA PHE A 52 0.71 -0.24 -9.41
C PHE A 52 1.68 0.94 -9.30
N GLY A 53 2.95 0.77 -9.66
CA GLY A 53 3.94 1.85 -9.76
C GLY A 53 3.60 2.91 -10.80
N ARG A 54 2.65 2.65 -11.72
CA ARG A 54 2.15 3.62 -12.70
C ARG A 54 0.97 4.45 -12.20
N SER A 55 0.64 4.36 -10.92
CA SER A 55 -0.49 5.10 -10.33
C SER A 55 -0.29 6.61 -10.33
N ASP A 56 0.95 7.08 -10.31
CA ASP A 56 1.31 8.50 -10.39
C ASP A 56 0.81 9.18 -11.67
N ASP A 57 0.74 8.47 -12.80
CA ASP A 57 0.17 8.97 -14.06
C ASP A 57 -1.29 9.46 -13.92
N TYR A 58 -2.02 8.90 -12.95
CA TYR A 58 -3.47 9.12 -12.78
C TYR A 58 -3.82 10.14 -11.70
N PHE A 59 -2.84 10.72 -11.01
CA PHE A 59 -3.09 11.76 -10.01
C PHE A 59 -2.67 13.15 -10.47
N LEU A 60 -3.44 14.17 -10.09
CA LEU A 60 -3.14 15.59 -10.26
C LEU A 60 -2.46 16.17 -8.99
N THR A 61 -1.64 15.38 -8.33
CA THR A 61 -0.85 15.76 -7.16
C THR A 61 0.62 15.92 -7.56
N ASN A 62 1.48 16.35 -6.63
CA ASN A 62 2.91 16.15 -6.85
C ASN A 62 3.18 14.63 -6.92
N ALA A 63 4.06 14.23 -7.83
CA ALA A 63 4.38 12.84 -8.03
C ALA A 63 5.89 12.62 -8.15
N LEU A 64 6.36 11.49 -7.65
CA LEU A 64 7.74 11.08 -7.75
C LEU A 64 7.79 9.60 -8.16
N HIS A 65 8.03 9.33 -9.45
CA HIS A 65 8.24 7.99 -9.97
C HIS A 65 9.66 7.55 -9.66
N THR A 66 9.83 6.45 -8.94
CA THR A 66 11.13 6.06 -8.40
C THR A 66 11.59 4.68 -8.90
N LEU A 67 12.61 4.13 -8.29
CA LEU A 67 13.15 2.82 -8.62
C LEU A 67 12.38 1.70 -7.90
N HIS A 68 12.44 0.49 -8.46
CA HIS A 68 11.83 -0.71 -7.87
C HIS A 68 12.31 -0.95 -6.44
N GLY A 69 11.34 -1.10 -5.53
CA GLY A 69 11.57 -1.28 -4.09
C GLY A 69 12.13 -0.06 -3.36
N ARG A 70 12.09 1.13 -3.97
CA ARG A 70 12.69 2.34 -3.38
C ARG A 70 11.67 3.45 -3.04
N ALA A 71 10.39 3.25 -3.33
CA ALA A 71 9.36 4.25 -3.05
C ALA A 71 9.41 4.76 -1.60
N ILE A 72 9.52 3.88 -0.62
CA ILE A 72 9.60 4.24 0.81
C ILE A 72 10.87 5.04 1.13
N ALA A 73 12.00 4.71 0.50
CA ALA A 73 13.25 5.45 0.72
C ALA A 73 13.13 6.90 0.22
N TYR A 74 12.57 7.11 -0.97
CA TYR A 74 12.30 8.45 -1.49
C TYR A 74 11.22 9.16 -0.70
N ALA A 75 10.13 8.49 -0.33
CA ALA A 75 9.08 9.05 0.53
C ALA A 75 9.64 9.52 1.88
N THR A 76 10.59 8.75 2.45
CA THR A 76 11.33 9.14 3.66
C THR A 76 12.05 10.46 3.45
N GLY A 77 12.80 10.62 2.35
CA GLY A 77 13.51 11.86 2.04
C GLY A 77 12.57 13.04 1.88
N VAL A 78 11.45 12.86 1.17
CA VAL A 78 10.41 13.89 1.01
C VAL A 78 9.84 14.31 2.37
N LYS A 79 9.47 13.34 3.21
CA LYS A 79 8.87 13.62 4.52
C LYS A 79 9.83 14.33 5.48
N LEU A 80 11.11 13.96 5.46
CA LEU A 80 12.13 14.64 6.27
C LEU A 80 12.44 16.07 5.80
N ALA A 81 12.40 16.29 4.47
CA ALA A 81 12.62 17.63 3.91
C ALA A 81 11.40 18.55 4.07
N ARG A 82 10.19 18.01 4.06
CA ARG A 82 8.92 18.75 4.12
C ARG A 82 7.91 17.97 4.99
N PRO A 83 8.04 18.05 6.32
CA PRO A 83 7.23 17.28 7.27
C PRO A 83 5.72 17.56 7.17
N GLU A 84 5.33 18.74 6.70
CA GLU A 84 3.94 19.17 6.54
C GLU A 84 3.20 18.45 5.39
N LEU A 85 3.92 17.90 4.41
CA LEU A 85 3.31 17.27 3.24
C LEU A 85 2.66 15.92 3.59
N THR A 86 1.54 15.65 2.93
CA THR A 86 0.92 14.33 2.90
C THR A 86 1.66 13.44 1.91
N VAL A 87 2.47 12.52 2.43
CA VAL A 87 3.30 11.63 1.60
C VAL A 87 2.70 10.24 1.56
N VAL A 88 2.42 9.74 0.36
CA VAL A 88 1.86 8.41 0.13
C VAL A 88 2.79 7.61 -0.79
N ALA A 89 3.30 6.48 -0.30
CA ALA A 89 4.09 5.53 -1.09
C ALA A 89 3.16 4.46 -1.69
N LEU A 90 3.10 4.38 -3.03
CA LEU A 90 2.23 3.50 -3.80
C LEU A 90 3.06 2.34 -4.38
N MET A 91 2.81 1.13 -3.92
CA MET A 91 3.64 -0.04 -4.23
C MET A 91 2.79 -1.29 -4.49
N GLY A 92 3.26 -2.16 -5.39
CA GLY A 92 2.80 -3.54 -5.44
C GLY A 92 3.44 -4.37 -4.32
N ASP A 93 2.91 -5.58 -4.10
CA ASP A 93 3.40 -6.51 -3.08
C ASP A 93 4.87 -6.91 -3.27
N GLY A 94 5.27 -7.26 -4.49
CA GLY A 94 6.67 -7.56 -4.79
C GLY A 94 7.59 -6.34 -4.68
N ASP A 95 7.11 -5.16 -5.03
CA ASP A 95 7.83 -3.90 -4.88
C ASP A 95 8.07 -3.56 -3.40
N ALA A 96 7.04 -3.71 -2.56
CA ALA A 96 7.09 -3.40 -1.14
C ALA A 96 7.89 -4.43 -0.31
N ALA A 97 7.71 -5.72 -0.59
CA ALA A 97 8.10 -6.80 0.32
C ALA A 97 9.33 -7.60 -0.13
N SER A 98 9.68 -7.57 -1.42
CA SER A 98 10.89 -8.20 -1.93
C SER A 98 12.06 -7.22 -1.84
N ILE A 99 12.37 -6.54 -2.92
CA ILE A 99 13.49 -5.59 -2.96
C ILE A 99 13.29 -4.37 -2.05
N GLY A 100 12.03 -4.01 -1.75
CA GLY A 100 11.67 -2.92 -0.83
C GLY A 100 11.59 -3.31 0.64
N GLY A 101 11.63 -4.59 0.99
CA GLY A 101 11.36 -5.11 2.33
C GLY A 101 12.19 -4.45 3.44
N ASN A 102 13.45 -4.20 3.18
CA ASN A 102 14.33 -3.49 4.12
C ASN A 102 13.82 -2.07 4.43
N HIS A 103 13.42 -1.32 3.39
CA HIS A 103 12.91 0.04 3.58
C HIS A 103 11.56 0.06 4.30
N LEU A 104 10.69 -0.93 3.99
CA LEU A 104 9.40 -1.11 4.66
C LEU A 104 9.58 -1.33 6.17
N ILE A 105 10.44 -2.27 6.56
CA ILE A 105 10.73 -2.58 7.97
C ILE A 105 11.30 -1.36 8.69
N HIS A 106 12.27 -0.67 8.10
CA HIS A 106 12.92 0.45 8.76
C HIS A 106 12.06 1.71 8.84
N ALA A 107 11.17 1.97 7.87
CA ALA A 107 10.21 3.06 7.95
C ALA A 107 9.18 2.81 9.06
N ALA A 108 8.67 1.58 9.16
CA ALA A 108 7.78 1.16 10.25
C ALA A 108 8.46 1.30 11.63
N ARG A 109 9.70 0.80 11.77
CA ARG A 109 10.48 0.90 13.02
C ARG A 109 10.73 2.34 13.47
N ARG A 110 10.95 3.25 12.50
CA ARG A 110 11.17 4.68 12.81
C ARG A 110 9.87 5.43 13.04
N ASN A 111 8.74 4.85 12.74
CA ASN A 111 7.42 5.48 12.78
C ASN A 111 7.36 6.78 11.95
N LEU A 112 7.85 6.71 10.71
CA LEU A 112 7.84 7.84 9.77
C LEU A 112 6.42 8.22 9.36
N GLY A 113 6.08 9.50 9.35
CA GLY A 113 4.77 10.05 9.01
C GLY A 113 4.38 9.90 7.53
N ILE A 114 4.37 8.68 7.00
CA ILE A 114 4.00 8.35 5.62
C ILE A 114 2.92 7.25 5.60
N LEU A 115 2.05 7.30 4.59
CA LEU A 115 1.17 6.19 4.26
C LEU A 115 1.84 5.29 3.21
N ALA A 116 2.13 4.05 3.54
CA ALA A 116 2.53 3.01 2.61
C ALA A 116 1.29 2.21 2.17
N LEU A 117 0.86 2.39 0.94
CA LEU A 117 -0.27 1.70 0.32
C LEU A 117 0.25 0.59 -0.58
N CYS A 118 -0.07 -0.65 -0.22
CA CYS A 118 0.35 -1.85 -0.93
C CYS A 118 -0.83 -2.51 -1.67
N ALA A 119 -0.77 -2.52 -2.99
CA ALA A 119 -1.68 -3.28 -3.84
C ALA A 119 -1.15 -4.72 -3.95
N ASN A 120 -1.81 -5.66 -3.28
CA ASN A 120 -1.38 -7.05 -3.21
C ASN A 120 -2.18 -7.94 -4.16
N ASN A 121 -1.58 -8.29 -5.27
CA ASN A 121 -2.14 -9.23 -6.26
C ASN A 121 -1.37 -10.55 -6.36
N ARG A 122 -0.45 -10.79 -5.42
CA ARG A 122 0.31 -12.04 -5.25
C ARG A 122 1.22 -12.42 -6.41
N ASN A 123 1.65 -11.46 -7.21
CA ASN A 123 2.60 -11.73 -8.29
C ASN A 123 3.24 -10.46 -8.86
N TYR A 124 4.32 -10.65 -9.63
CA TYR A 124 4.87 -9.60 -10.49
C TYR A 124 4.13 -9.61 -11.83
N GLY A 125 2.99 -8.91 -11.91
CA GLY A 125 2.13 -8.92 -13.08
C GLY A 125 2.77 -8.30 -14.33
N MET A 126 3.42 -7.13 -14.21
CA MET A 126 3.98 -6.38 -15.33
C MET A 126 5.06 -7.16 -16.11
N THR A 127 5.84 -7.97 -15.43
CA THR A 127 6.94 -8.71 -16.05
C THR A 127 6.58 -10.13 -16.51
N GLY A 128 5.30 -10.51 -16.40
CA GLY A 128 4.78 -11.76 -16.95
C GLY A 128 4.37 -12.82 -15.95
N GLY A 129 4.18 -12.46 -14.67
CA GLY A 129 3.56 -13.34 -13.67
C GLY A 129 4.56 -14.22 -12.91
N GLN A 130 5.70 -13.69 -12.49
CA GLN A 130 6.60 -14.34 -11.55
C GLN A 130 5.96 -14.36 -10.15
N TYR A 131 6.34 -15.30 -9.30
CA TYR A 131 5.91 -15.29 -7.91
C TYR A 131 6.53 -14.12 -7.13
N SER A 132 5.76 -13.58 -6.20
CA SER A 132 6.17 -12.55 -5.25
C SER A 132 6.25 -13.14 -3.84
N PRO A 133 6.78 -12.41 -2.85
CA PRO A 133 6.78 -12.89 -1.46
C PRO A 133 5.40 -13.16 -0.86
N THR A 134 4.33 -12.66 -1.48
CA THR A 134 2.94 -12.87 -1.04
C THR A 134 2.19 -13.93 -1.84
N THR A 135 2.84 -14.53 -2.83
CA THR A 135 2.28 -15.70 -3.54
C THR A 135 2.11 -16.86 -2.55
N ARG A 136 0.96 -17.47 -2.53
CA ARG A 136 0.66 -18.56 -1.58
C ARG A 136 1.47 -19.82 -1.89
N ARG A 137 1.74 -20.57 -0.83
CA ARG A 137 2.30 -21.92 -0.97
C ARG A 137 1.38 -22.76 -1.85
N GLY A 138 1.97 -23.47 -2.81
CA GLY A 138 1.26 -24.34 -3.76
C GLY A 138 0.79 -23.62 -5.02
N ASP A 139 0.69 -22.30 -5.03
CA ASP A 139 0.27 -21.56 -6.22
C ASP A 139 1.32 -21.58 -7.32
N LYS A 140 0.84 -21.51 -8.56
CA LYS A 140 1.64 -21.56 -9.77
C LYS A 140 1.94 -20.15 -10.31
N SER A 141 3.10 -20.04 -10.90
CA SER A 141 3.52 -18.84 -11.62
C SER A 141 4.46 -19.21 -12.77
N VAL A 142 4.89 -18.25 -13.57
CA VAL A 142 5.90 -18.51 -14.63
C VAL A 142 7.22 -19.02 -14.05
N THR A 143 7.56 -18.66 -12.82
CA THR A 143 8.79 -19.08 -12.13
C THR A 143 8.59 -20.21 -11.11
N SER A 144 7.35 -20.64 -10.88
CA SER A 144 6.99 -21.77 -10.00
C SER A 144 5.91 -22.64 -10.63
N ARG A 145 6.22 -23.28 -11.77
CA ARG A 145 5.24 -24.00 -12.61
C ARG A 145 4.56 -25.17 -11.93
N TYR A 146 5.23 -25.79 -10.94
CA TYR A 146 4.77 -26.97 -10.22
C TYR A 146 4.21 -26.65 -8.82
N GLY A 147 4.04 -25.34 -8.52
CA GLY A 147 3.63 -24.83 -7.21
C GLY A 147 4.81 -24.26 -6.42
N LEU A 148 4.54 -23.20 -5.66
CA LEU A 148 5.52 -22.53 -4.82
C LEU A 148 5.72 -23.31 -3.50
N PRO A 149 6.94 -23.73 -3.13
CA PRO A 149 7.18 -24.42 -1.86
C PRO A 149 7.27 -23.47 -0.66
N GLU A 150 7.54 -22.19 -0.89
CA GLU A 150 7.73 -21.16 0.13
C GLU A 150 6.42 -20.74 0.77
N LYS A 151 6.48 -20.32 2.04
CA LYS A 151 5.36 -19.71 2.72
C LYS A 151 5.31 -18.22 2.37
N GLU A 152 4.11 -17.74 2.09
CA GLU A 152 3.86 -16.33 1.84
C GLU A 152 4.10 -15.44 3.07
N PHE A 153 4.51 -14.20 2.84
CA PHE A 153 4.55 -13.17 3.87
C PHE A 153 3.16 -12.66 4.23
N ASP A 154 2.89 -12.54 5.52
CA ASP A 154 1.86 -11.65 6.04
C ASP A 154 2.47 -10.24 6.22
N LEU A 155 2.24 -9.36 5.25
CA LEU A 155 2.83 -8.02 5.26
C LEU A 155 2.32 -7.17 6.43
N CYS A 156 1.05 -7.32 6.79
CA CYS A 156 0.49 -6.60 7.93
C CYS A 156 1.13 -7.04 9.24
N ALA A 157 1.31 -8.34 9.46
CA ALA A 157 2.01 -8.86 10.63
C ALA A 157 3.48 -8.41 10.67
N LEU A 158 4.16 -8.41 9.51
CA LEU A 158 5.56 -7.97 9.39
C LEU A 158 5.73 -6.50 9.82
N VAL A 159 4.93 -5.58 9.27
CA VAL A 159 5.06 -4.15 9.58
C VAL A 159 4.58 -3.83 10.99
N GLN A 160 3.61 -4.58 11.52
CA GLN A 160 3.17 -4.46 12.90
C GLN A 160 4.27 -4.88 13.87
N ALA A 161 4.95 -6.00 13.59
CA ALA A 161 6.10 -6.47 14.38
C ALA A 161 7.29 -5.48 14.28
N ALA A 162 7.45 -4.82 13.14
CA ALA A 162 8.47 -3.78 12.95
C ALA A 162 8.16 -2.47 13.68
N GLY A 163 6.93 -2.26 14.18
CA GLY A 163 6.58 -1.10 15.01
C GLY A 163 5.69 -0.05 14.34
N ALA A 164 5.03 -0.37 13.22
CA ALA A 164 4.07 0.53 12.59
C ALA A 164 2.97 0.96 13.57
N SER A 165 2.61 2.24 13.57
CA SER A 165 1.57 2.79 14.46
C SER A 165 0.16 2.55 13.92
N PHE A 166 -0.01 2.49 12.60
CA PHE A 166 -1.30 2.15 11.99
C PHE A 166 -1.14 1.06 10.92
N VAL A 167 -1.91 -0.01 11.04
CA VAL A 167 -1.92 -1.12 10.06
C VAL A 167 -3.35 -1.54 9.78
N ALA A 168 -3.73 -1.58 8.51
CA ALA A 168 -5.02 -2.07 8.08
C ALA A 168 -4.90 -2.97 6.84
N ARG A 169 -5.78 -3.95 6.72
CA ARG A 169 -5.98 -4.76 5.52
C ARG A 169 -7.39 -4.63 5.00
N SER A 170 -7.53 -4.42 3.70
CA SER A 170 -8.80 -4.42 2.99
C SER A 170 -8.71 -5.22 1.70
N THR A 171 -9.78 -5.23 0.94
CA THR A 171 -9.84 -5.79 -0.41
C THR A 171 -10.55 -4.80 -1.32
N VAL A 172 -10.43 -4.96 -2.63
CA VAL A 172 -11.16 -4.14 -3.59
C VAL A 172 -12.69 -4.34 -3.50
N PHE A 173 -13.17 -5.47 -2.97
CA PHE A 173 -14.58 -5.71 -2.69
C PHE A 173 -15.12 -4.80 -1.58
N HIS A 174 -14.33 -4.55 -0.55
CA HIS A 174 -14.71 -3.78 0.64
C HIS A 174 -14.41 -2.28 0.47
N TYR A 175 -14.86 -1.68 -0.63
CA TYR A 175 -14.52 -0.33 -1.06
C TYR A 175 -14.71 0.75 0.01
N HIS A 176 -15.89 0.81 0.64
CA HIS A 176 -16.17 1.84 1.68
C HIS A 176 -15.26 1.71 2.90
N ASN A 177 -14.93 0.48 3.30
CA ASN A 177 -13.97 0.24 4.37
C ASN A 177 -12.57 0.65 3.95
N LEU A 178 -12.18 0.39 2.70
CA LEU A 178 -10.89 0.82 2.15
C LEU A 178 -10.74 2.35 2.25
N VAL A 179 -11.74 3.11 1.79
CA VAL A 179 -11.73 4.58 1.90
C VAL A 179 -11.55 5.01 3.37
N LYS A 180 -12.29 4.39 4.29
CA LYS A 180 -12.18 4.68 5.73
C LYS A 180 -10.76 4.43 6.27
N TYR A 181 -10.13 3.30 5.87
CA TYR A 181 -8.79 2.96 6.34
C TYR A 181 -7.73 3.87 5.71
N LEU A 182 -7.89 4.25 4.45
CA LEU A 182 -7.01 5.22 3.80
C LEU A 182 -7.07 6.59 4.48
N LYS A 183 -8.26 7.08 4.78
CA LYS A 183 -8.43 8.33 5.55
C LYS A 183 -7.71 8.26 6.90
N LYS A 184 -7.94 7.18 7.65
CA LYS A 184 -7.29 6.98 8.95
C LYS A 184 -5.77 6.90 8.81
N GLY A 185 -5.26 6.17 7.79
CA GLY A 185 -3.82 6.06 7.53
C GLY A 185 -3.18 7.38 7.13
N ILE A 186 -3.89 8.23 6.37
CA ILE A 186 -3.41 9.57 5.97
C ILE A 186 -3.34 10.51 7.19
N THR A 187 -4.32 10.44 8.08
CA THR A 187 -4.39 11.32 9.25
C THR A 187 -3.61 10.82 10.47
N ASN A 188 -3.10 9.60 10.40
CA ASN A 188 -2.27 9.04 11.47
C ASN A 188 -0.93 9.78 11.56
N LYS A 189 -0.53 10.12 12.78
CA LYS A 189 0.81 10.63 13.08
C LYS A 189 1.76 9.45 13.21
N GLY A 190 2.57 9.19 12.18
CA GLY A 190 3.52 8.11 12.11
C GLY A 190 3.29 7.16 10.94
N PHE A 191 3.96 6.00 10.96
CA PHE A 191 3.95 5.07 9.85
C PHE A 191 2.62 4.34 9.74
N SER A 192 1.98 4.50 8.59
CA SER A 192 0.74 3.82 8.24
C SER A 192 0.98 2.82 7.12
N PHE A 193 0.44 1.62 7.26
CA PHE A 193 0.45 0.60 6.22
C PHE A 193 -0.97 0.14 5.92
N VAL A 194 -1.38 0.26 4.67
CA VAL A 194 -2.67 -0.26 4.19
C VAL A 194 -2.41 -1.25 3.06
N GLU A 195 -2.73 -2.51 3.32
CA GLU A 195 -2.69 -3.57 2.31
C GLU A 195 -4.07 -3.74 1.69
N VAL A 196 -4.12 -3.81 0.36
CA VAL A 196 -5.35 -4.04 -0.40
C VAL A 196 -5.19 -5.28 -1.26
N MET A 197 -5.91 -6.33 -0.91
CA MET A 197 -5.95 -7.55 -1.71
C MET A 197 -6.80 -7.33 -2.95
N GLU A 198 -6.25 -7.66 -4.11
CA GLU A 198 -6.88 -7.41 -5.40
C GLU A 198 -6.63 -8.52 -6.42
N PRO A 199 -7.49 -8.63 -7.47
CA PRO A 199 -7.30 -9.62 -8.52
C PRO A 199 -6.23 -9.20 -9.54
N CYS A 200 -5.47 -10.20 -10.03
CA CYS A 200 -4.69 -10.11 -11.26
C CYS A 200 -5.17 -11.19 -12.26
N PRO A 201 -6.25 -10.94 -13.01
CA PRO A 201 -6.85 -11.97 -13.87
C PRO A 201 -5.91 -12.47 -14.97
N THR A 202 -5.08 -11.57 -15.52
CA THR A 202 -4.24 -11.84 -16.69
C THR A 202 -3.07 -12.77 -16.39
N MET A 203 -2.49 -12.68 -15.18
CA MET A 203 -1.32 -13.49 -14.78
C MET A 203 -1.68 -14.48 -13.68
N TYR A 204 -1.78 -14.02 -12.43
CA TYR A 204 -2.02 -14.91 -11.28
C TYR A 204 -3.31 -15.76 -11.45
N GLY A 205 -4.41 -15.13 -11.86
CA GLY A 205 -5.67 -15.84 -12.11
C GLY A 205 -5.54 -16.90 -13.20
N LYS A 206 -4.87 -16.57 -14.30
CA LYS A 206 -4.65 -17.49 -15.42
C LYS A 206 -3.76 -18.69 -15.05
N PHE A 207 -2.67 -18.47 -14.30
CA PHE A 207 -1.78 -19.56 -13.89
C PHE A 207 -2.42 -20.52 -12.89
N ASN A 208 -3.41 -20.05 -12.13
CA ASN A 208 -4.05 -20.80 -11.05
C ASN A 208 -5.51 -21.18 -11.35
N ASP A 209 -5.97 -21.03 -12.60
CA ASP A 209 -7.31 -21.37 -13.07
C ASP A 209 -8.44 -20.75 -12.21
N LEU A 210 -8.28 -19.45 -11.82
CA LEU A 210 -9.17 -18.77 -10.88
C LEU A 210 -10.38 -18.09 -11.55
N GLY A 211 -10.58 -18.30 -12.85
CA GLY A 211 -11.62 -17.63 -13.60
C GLY A 211 -11.29 -16.19 -13.99
N GLY A 212 -12.30 -15.38 -14.23
CA GLY A 212 -12.18 -13.97 -14.54
C GLY A 212 -12.14 -13.09 -13.29
N ALA A 213 -12.21 -11.77 -13.48
CA ALA A 213 -12.19 -10.81 -12.38
C ALA A 213 -13.36 -10.97 -11.39
N PRO A 214 -14.60 -11.22 -11.81
CA PRO A 214 -15.70 -11.44 -10.86
C PRO A 214 -15.47 -12.62 -9.95
N GLU A 215 -15.05 -13.76 -10.47
CA GLU A 215 -14.77 -14.98 -9.72
C GLU A 215 -13.60 -14.77 -8.74
N MET A 216 -12.56 -14.07 -9.19
CA MET A 216 -11.41 -13.73 -8.33
C MET A 216 -11.79 -12.78 -7.19
N ILE A 217 -12.64 -11.78 -7.44
CA ILE A 217 -13.11 -10.84 -6.41
C ILE A 217 -13.95 -11.59 -5.37
N GLU A 218 -14.83 -12.48 -5.80
CA GLU A 218 -15.63 -13.28 -4.88
C GLU A 218 -14.76 -14.22 -4.04
N ARG A 219 -13.78 -14.87 -4.66
CA ARG A 219 -12.79 -15.69 -3.94
C ARG A 219 -12.01 -14.87 -2.91
N ILE A 220 -11.53 -13.67 -3.26
CA ILE A 220 -10.86 -12.77 -2.31
C ILE A 220 -11.79 -12.41 -1.14
N ARG A 221 -13.08 -12.19 -1.42
CA ARG A 221 -14.09 -11.96 -0.37
C ARG A 221 -14.24 -13.14 0.58
N GLU A 222 -14.21 -14.37 0.06
CA GLU A 222 -14.33 -15.59 0.85
C GLU A 222 -13.07 -15.89 1.67
N GLU A 223 -11.90 -15.50 1.20
CA GLU A 223 -10.59 -15.69 1.83
C GLU A 223 -10.35 -14.78 3.05
N VAL A 224 -11.23 -13.82 3.30
CA VAL A 224 -11.05 -12.84 4.37
C VAL A 224 -12.16 -12.91 5.42
N ILE A 225 -11.85 -12.41 6.62
CA ILE A 225 -12.80 -12.31 7.72
C ILE A 225 -12.51 -11.04 8.53
N PRO A 226 -13.52 -10.34 9.07
CA PRO A 226 -13.29 -9.21 9.96
C PRO A 226 -12.38 -9.61 11.14
N VAL A 227 -11.37 -8.78 11.45
CA VAL A 227 -10.38 -9.05 12.51
C VAL A 227 -11.01 -9.38 13.85
N ALA A 228 -12.15 -8.77 14.19
CA ALA A 228 -12.90 -9.06 15.42
C ALA A 228 -13.42 -10.52 15.52
N ARG A 229 -13.48 -11.22 14.40
CA ARG A 229 -13.93 -12.62 14.32
C ARG A 229 -12.81 -13.58 13.98
N TRP A 230 -11.62 -13.07 13.65
CA TRP A 230 -10.48 -13.87 13.24
C TRP A 230 -9.83 -14.59 14.42
N ARG A 231 -9.38 -15.80 14.19
CA ARG A 231 -8.56 -16.61 15.11
C ARG A 231 -7.38 -17.22 14.37
N PRO A 232 -6.25 -17.49 15.04
CA PRO A 232 -5.02 -18.01 14.41
C PRO A 232 -5.19 -19.42 13.76
N ASP A 233 -6.20 -20.17 14.15
CA ASP A 233 -6.53 -21.50 13.60
C ASP A 233 -7.36 -21.45 12.31
N MET A 234 -7.79 -20.26 11.87
CA MET A 234 -8.59 -20.09 10.66
C MET A 234 -7.69 -19.94 9.42
N ASP A 235 -8.10 -20.64 8.35
CA ASP A 235 -7.52 -20.46 7.01
C ASP A 235 -8.15 -19.26 6.30
N LYS A 236 -8.15 -18.09 6.98
CA LYS A 236 -8.65 -16.82 6.45
C LYS A 236 -7.77 -15.67 6.92
N SER A 237 -7.58 -14.71 6.05
CA SER A 237 -6.84 -13.50 6.39
C SER A 237 -7.73 -12.50 7.15
N PRO A 238 -7.27 -11.90 8.25
CA PRO A 238 -8.03 -10.86 8.92
C PRO A 238 -8.06 -9.58 8.08
N ILE A 239 -9.24 -8.95 7.96
CA ILE A 239 -9.40 -7.61 7.40
C ILE A 239 -9.94 -6.65 8.45
N GLY A 240 -9.59 -5.38 8.30
CA GLY A 240 -9.92 -4.33 9.26
C GLY A 240 -8.68 -3.56 9.70
N VAL A 241 -8.82 -2.83 10.78
CA VAL A 241 -7.71 -2.18 11.47
C VAL A 241 -7.05 -3.22 12.38
N LEU A 242 -5.81 -3.58 12.05
CA LEU A 242 -5.02 -4.61 12.73
C LEU A 242 -4.13 -4.02 13.83
N CYS A 243 -3.73 -2.76 13.66
CA CYS A 243 -2.97 -1.99 14.62
C CYS A 243 -3.39 -0.52 14.57
N ASP A 244 -3.58 0.10 15.73
CA ASP A 244 -3.87 1.54 15.86
C ASP A 244 -3.29 1.99 17.21
N LYS A 245 -2.06 2.53 17.18
CA LYS A 245 -1.28 2.92 18.37
C LYS A 245 -0.91 4.38 18.28
N ASN A 246 -1.05 5.10 19.37
CA ASN A 246 -0.49 6.44 19.49
C ASN A 246 1.01 6.34 19.83
N GLN A 247 1.88 6.78 18.92
CA GLN A 247 3.33 6.79 19.08
C GLN A 247 3.87 8.11 18.55
N ILE A 248 4.97 8.58 19.11
CA ILE A 248 5.63 9.79 18.61
C ILE A 248 6.12 9.54 17.17
N GLU A 249 5.86 10.49 16.30
CA GLU A 249 6.34 10.47 14.91
C GLU A 249 7.83 10.80 14.86
N TYR A 250 8.53 10.24 13.87
CA TYR A 250 9.99 10.34 13.79
C TYR A 250 10.51 11.77 13.70
N THR A 251 9.89 12.64 12.91
CA THR A 251 10.33 14.04 12.75
C THR A 251 10.12 14.83 14.04
N GLU A 252 8.99 14.62 14.73
CA GLU A 252 8.71 15.20 16.06
C GLU A 252 9.78 14.75 17.09
N ALA A 253 10.10 13.46 17.10
CA ALA A 253 11.14 12.93 17.99
C ALA A 253 12.53 13.49 17.67
N TYR A 254 12.82 13.69 16.37
CA TYR A 254 14.11 14.23 15.94
C TYR A 254 14.26 15.71 16.28
N ASP A 255 13.17 16.49 16.17
CA ASP A 255 13.14 17.90 16.58
C ASP A 255 13.42 18.08 18.07
N GLU A 256 12.99 17.14 18.92
CA GLU A 256 13.36 17.13 20.33
C GLU A 256 14.87 16.92 20.55
N VAL A 257 15.49 16.08 19.74
CA VAL A 257 16.96 15.85 19.81
C VAL A 257 17.70 17.12 19.38
N ILE A 258 17.25 17.79 18.30
CA ILE A 258 17.83 19.07 17.85
C ILE A 258 17.75 20.13 18.96
N ARG A 259 16.59 20.29 19.59
CA ARG A 259 16.42 21.24 20.71
C ARG A 259 17.35 20.92 21.89
N LYS A 260 17.48 19.64 22.27
CA LYS A 260 18.39 19.22 23.33
C LYS A 260 19.87 19.42 22.96
N ALA A 261 20.23 19.37 21.70
CA ALA A 261 21.59 19.61 21.22
C ALA A 261 22.00 21.10 21.21
N GLY A 262 21.13 22.00 21.67
CA GLY A 262 21.41 23.43 21.74
C GLY A 262 21.10 24.19 20.44
N GLY A 263 20.30 23.61 19.56
CA GLY A 263 19.66 24.30 18.47
C GLY A 263 18.63 25.28 19.03
N SER A 264 19.06 26.47 19.45
CA SER A 264 18.15 27.60 19.69
C SER A 264 17.40 27.87 18.40
N ASP A 265 16.09 28.08 18.51
CA ASP A 265 15.26 28.58 17.44
C ASP A 265 16.02 29.64 16.68
N GLY A 266 16.26 29.40 15.37
CA GLY A 266 16.95 30.39 14.55
C GLY A 266 16.17 31.69 14.54
N ASN A 267 16.77 32.73 15.13
CA ASN A 267 16.38 34.09 14.91
C ASN A 267 16.54 34.50 13.43
#